data_d028b479996ef002391cae01bcc14ee2
#
_entry.id   d028b479996ef002391cae01bcc14ee2
#
_cell.length_a   1.000
_cell.length_b   1.000
_cell.length_c   1.000
_cell.angle_alpha   90.00
_cell.angle_beta   90.00
_cell.angle_gamma   90.00
#
_symmetry.space_group_name_H-M   'P 1'
#
loop_
_entity.id
_entity.type
_entity.pdbx_description
1 polymer ?
#
loop_
_entity_poly.entity_id
_entity_poly.type
_entity_poly.pdbx_seq_one_letter_code
_entity_poly.pdbx_strand_id
1 'polypeptide(L)'
;SFIPPKSTPSHLNTLLNALDVVKPGNDTKIESVLHEMAERINKRGLVIIISDLLDDPKSILNGLKHFRHKNQEVILFHILDRNELEFNFDSRTKFVDMESGDEITTDPWHIKNDYKNIILELQKFYKSQCRYNNIDYVPLFTDDSLDKGLNEYFNKRQRLG
;
A
#
# COMPACT_ATOMS: atom_id res chain seq x y z
N SER A 1 16.70 1.60 -2.63
CA SER A 1 17.58 1.24 -3.76
C SER A 1 16.82 1.32 -5.08
N PHE A 2 17.50 1.66 -6.17
CA PHE A 2 16.90 1.71 -7.52
C PHE A 2 17.60 0.69 -8.42
N ILE A 3 16.80 -0.21 -9.03
CA ILE A 3 17.31 -1.19 -9.99
C ILE A 3 16.76 -0.80 -11.37
N PRO A 4 17.62 -0.46 -12.34
CA PRO A 4 17.18 -0.07 -13.67
C PRO A 4 16.41 -1.20 -14.36
N PRO A 5 15.33 -0.90 -15.13
CA PRO A 5 14.55 -1.92 -15.82
C PRO A 5 15.36 -2.61 -16.91
N LYS A 6 15.21 -3.93 -17.05
CA LYS A 6 15.78 -4.75 -18.11
C LYS A 6 14.77 -5.80 -18.57
N SER A 7 14.86 -6.23 -19.83
CA SER A 7 13.94 -7.22 -20.42
C SER A 7 14.48 -8.66 -20.43
N THR A 8 15.56 -8.94 -19.70
CA THR A 8 16.17 -10.28 -19.67
C THR A 8 15.53 -11.15 -18.59
N PRO A 9 15.28 -12.45 -18.82
CA PRO A 9 14.72 -13.36 -17.83
C PRO A 9 15.53 -13.40 -16.51
N SER A 10 16.86 -13.30 -16.59
CA SER A 10 17.76 -13.26 -15.43
C SER A 10 17.54 -12.03 -14.54
N HIS A 11 16.90 -10.98 -15.07
CA HIS A 11 16.65 -9.77 -14.30
C HIS A 11 15.61 -9.98 -13.19
N LEU A 12 14.65 -10.89 -13.39
CA LEU A 12 13.71 -11.28 -12.35
C LEU A 12 14.44 -11.81 -11.10
N ASN A 13 15.44 -12.70 -11.30
CA ASN A 13 16.24 -13.21 -10.20
C ASN A 13 17.03 -12.09 -9.49
N THR A 14 17.49 -11.09 -10.25
CA THR A 14 18.16 -9.92 -9.65
C THR A 14 17.20 -9.13 -8.75
N LEU A 15 15.93 -8.94 -9.18
CA LEU A 15 14.91 -8.25 -8.37
C LEU A 15 14.55 -9.05 -7.12
N LEU A 16 14.33 -10.37 -7.25
CA LEU A 16 13.99 -11.24 -6.13
C LEU A 16 15.12 -11.27 -5.08
N ASN A 17 16.37 -11.45 -5.53
CA ASN A 17 17.52 -11.41 -4.64
C ASN A 17 17.70 -10.05 -3.94
N ALA A 18 17.40 -8.96 -4.65
CA ALA A 18 17.47 -7.63 -4.04
C ALA A 18 16.38 -7.44 -2.96
N LEU A 19 15.17 -7.96 -3.18
CA LEU A 19 14.10 -7.93 -2.18
C LEU A 19 14.44 -8.78 -0.96
N ASP A 20 15.05 -9.95 -1.16
CA ASP A 20 15.40 -10.87 -0.07
C ASP A 20 16.45 -10.30 0.91
N VAL A 21 17.35 -9.45 0.43
CA VAL A 21 18.40 -8.85 1.27
C VAL A 21 18.03 -7.48 1.84
N VAL A 22 16.91 -6.90 1.44
CA VAL A 22 16.44 -5.60 1.97
C VAL A 22 16.03 -5.77 3.43
N LYS A 23 16.71 -5.04 4.31
CA LYS A 23 16.29 -4.93 5.70
C LYS A 23 15.31 -3.77 5.83
N PRO A 24 14.11 -4.01 6.38
CA PRO A 24 13.20 -2.92 6.72
C PRO A 24 13.89 -2.01 7.75
N GLY A 25 13.70 -0.74 7.64
CA GLY A 25 14.26 0.22 8.59
C GLY A 25 14.11 1.65 8.13
N ASN A 26 14.04 2.53 9.11
CA ASN A 26 13.95 3.98 9.07
C ASN A 26 12.65 4.57 8.51
N ASP A 27 12.19 5.60 9.21
CA ASP A 27 11.11 6.52 8.81
C ASP A 27 11.23 6.92 7.34
N THR A 28 10.37 6.39 6.52
CA THR A 28 10.34 6.75 5.11
C THR A 28 9.06 7.55 4.87
N LYS A 29 9.22 8.86 4.67
CA LYS A 29 8.09 9.67 4.20
C LYS A 29 7.71 9.19 2.81
N ILE A 30 6.65 8.41 2.70
CA ILE A 30 6.18 7.79 1.46
C ILE A 30 6.02 8.83 0.36
N GLU A 31 5.49 10.01 0.68
CA GLU A 31 5.30 11.11 -0.28
C GLU A 31 6.59 11.46 -1.02
N SER A 32 7.69 11.68 -0.29
CA SER A 32 8.96 12.08 -0.89
C SER A 32 9.52 11.02 -1.83
N VAL A 33 9.38 9.76 -1.45
CA VAL A 33 9.80 8.61 -2.27
C VAL A 33 8.95 8.51 -3.54
N LEU A 34 7.64 8.66 -3.43
CA LEU A 34 6.74 8.62 -4.60
C LEU A 34 7.06 9.77 -5.57
N HIS A 35 7.30 10.98 -5.08
CA HIS A 35 7.69 12.11 -5.92
C HIS A 35 9.04 11.88 -6.60
N GLU A 36 10.06 11.44 -5.86
CA GLU A 36 11.38 11.13 -6.44
C GLU A 36 11.28 10.05 -7.51
N MET A 37 10.53 8.98 -7.27
CA MET A 37 10.34 7.91 -8.24
C MET A 37 9.58 8.40 -9.48
N ALA A 38 8.56 9.24 -9.31
CA ALA A 38 7.83 9.82 -10.44
C ALA A 38 8.75 10.68 -11.33
N GLU A 39 9.70 11.42 -10.76
CA GLU A 39 10.67 12.18 -11.55
C GLU A 39 11.66 11.29 -12.30
N ARG A 40 12.02 10.13 -11.77
CA ARG A 40 12.95 9.19 -12.41
C ARG A 40 12.34 8.44 -13.58
N ILE A 41 11.02 8.28 -13.62
CA ILE A 41 10.33 7.52 -14.66
C ILE A 41 9.97 8.43 -15.84
N ASN A 42 10.75 8.32 -16.94
CA ASN A 42 10.57 9.16 -18.11
C ASN A 42 9.75 8.51 -19.24
N LYS A 43 9.48 7.21 -19.15
CA LYS A 43 8.71 6.48 -20.17
C LYS A 43 7.37 6.04 -19.59
N ARG A 44 6.33 6.11 -20.41
CA ARG A 44 5.01 5.57 -20.04
C ARG A 44 5.14 4.10 -19.65
N GLY A 45 4.54 3.72 -18.51
CA GLY A 45 4.58 2.38 -17.98
C GLY A 45 3.52 2.15 -16.92
N LEU A 46 3.64 1.02 -16.26
CA LEU A 46 2.82 0.62 -15.13
C LEU A 46 3.62 0.78 -13.85
N VAL A 47 3.06 1.53 -12.90
CA VAL A 47 3.60 1.68 -11.55
C VAL A 47 2.72 0.87 -10.60
N ILE A 48 3.33 -0.03 -9.87
CA ILE A 48 2.67 -0.84 -8.85
C ILE A 48 3.21 -0.39 -7.50
N ILE A 49 2.31 0.03 -6.62
CA ILE A 49 2.63 0.42 -5.25
C ILE A 49 1.98 -0.58 -4.32
N ILE A 50 2.76 -1.12 -3.39
CA ILE A 50 2.33 -2.09 -2.40
C ILE A 50 2.68 -1.50 -1.04
N SER A 51 1.68 -1.18 -0.23
CA SER A 51 1.88 -0.51 1.06
C SER A 51 0.68 -0.71 1.98
N ASP A 52 0.90 -0.61 3.28
CA ASP A 52 -0.12 -0.52 4.33
C ASP A 52 -0.71 0.89 4.47
N LEU A 53 -0.13 1.89 3.81
CA LEU A 53 -0.59 3.28 3.75
C LEU A 53 -0.70 3.97 5.12
N LEU A 54 0.23 3.68 6.03
CA LEU A 54 0.24 4.23 7.40
C LEU A 54 0.73 5.70 7.51
N ASP A 55 0.97 6.37 6.40
CA ASP A 55 1.36 7.79 6.34
C ASP A 55 0.14 8.70 6.05
N ASP A 56 0.31 10.03 6.05
CA ASP A 56 -0.79 10.96 5.76
C ASP A 56 -1.47 10.66 4.42
N PRO A 57 -2.79 10.37 4.41
CA PRO A 57 -3.49 9.96 3.20
C PRO A 57 -3.47 10.98 2.07
N LYS A 58 -3.41 12.28 2.39
CA LYS A 58 -3.35 13.35 1.39
C LYS A 58 -1.99 13.41 0.73
N SER A 59 -0.94 13.24 1.52
CA SER A 59 0.45 13.19 1.06
C SER A 59 0.68 12.01 0.13
N ILE A 60 0.23 10.82 0.52
CA ILE A 60 0.27 9.62 -0.34
C ILE A 60 -0.47 9.87 -1.65
N LEU A 61 -1.70 10.39 -1.57
CA LEU A 61 -2.50 10.66 -2.77
C LEU A 61 -1.83 11.67 -3.70
N ASN A 62 -1.15 12.67 -3.19
CA ASN A 62 -0.40 13.64 -4.00
C ASN A 62 0.75 12.95 -4.75
N GLY A 63 1.50 12.07 -4.09
CA GLY A 63 2.53 11.26 -4.73
C GLY A 63 1.97 10.37 -5.85
N LEU A 64 0.83 9.70 -5.60
CA LEU A 64 0.14 8.88 -6.60
C LEU A 64 -0.31 9.71 -7.83
N LYS A 65 -0.86 10.89 -7.60
CA LYS A 65 -1.26 11.82 -8.67
C LYS A 65 -0.08 12.24 -9.53
N HIS A 66 1.10 12.39 -8.95
CA HIS A 66 2.30 12.76 -9.71
C HIS A 66 2.61 11.73 -10.80
N PHE A 67 2.52 10.43 -10.51
CA PHE A 67 2.65 9.40 -11.55
C PHE A 67 1.59 9.53 -12.64
N ARG A 68 0.34 9.82 -12.28
CA ARG A 68 -0.74 10.02 -13.26
C ARG A 68 -0.48 11.24 -14.17
N HIS A 69 0.03 12.35 -13.61
CA HIS A 69 0.43 13.51 -14.40
C HIS A 69 1.56 13.20 -15.39
N LYS A 70 2.44 12.25 -15.05
CA LYS A 70 3.48 11.71 -15.93
C LYS A 70 2.95 10.63 -16.89
N ASN A 71 1.63 10.49 -17.05
CA ASN A 71 0.98 9.48 -17.91
C ASN A 71 1.30 8.03 -17.57
N GLN A 72 1.67 7.73 -16.32
CA GLN A 72 1.84 6.36 -15.85
C GLN A 72 0.49 5.72 -15.54
N GLU A 73 0.33 4.43 -15.81
CA GLU A 73 -0.73 3.63 -15.21
C GLU A 73 -0.34 3.33 -13.77
N VAL A 74 -1.28 3.45 -12.81
CA VAL A 74 -0.99 3.29 -11.39
C VAL A 74 -1.93 2.27 -10.77
N ILE A 75 -1.37 1.29 -10.09
CA ILE A 75 -2.09 0.33 -9.26
C ILE A 75 -1.59 0.50 -7.82
N LEU A 76 -2.52 0.66 -6.91
CA LEU A 76 -2.28 0.73 -5.48
C LEU A 76 -2.83 -0.53 -4.81
N PHE A 77 -1.94 -1.44 -4.40
CA PHE A 77 -2.28 -2.54 -3.51
C PHE A 77 -2.18 -2.06 -2.06
N HIS A 78 -3.33 -1.95 -1.41
CA HIS A 78 -3.42 -1.58 -0.01
C HIS A 78 -3.42 -2.86 0.83
N ILE A 79 -2.34 -3.10 1.55
CA ILE A 79 -2.19 -4.26 2.43
C ILE A 79 -2.91 -3.97 3.75
N LEU A 80 -3.77 -4.87 4.15
CA LEU A 80 -4.61 -4.74 5.34
C LEU A 80 -4.52 -6.02 6.17
N ASP A 81 -4.45 -5.88 7.47
CA ASP A 81 -4.65 -7.02 8.38
C ASP A 81 -6.13 -7.11 8.79
N ARG A 82 -6.70 -8.32 8.73
CA ARG A 82 -8.11 -8.52 9.09
C ARG A 82 -8.35 -8.29 10.58
N ASN A 83 -7.35 -8.57 11.42
CA ASN A 83 -7.46 -8.29 12.85
C ASN A 83 -7.52 -6.77 13.12
N GLU A 84 -6.83 -5.96 12.32
CA GLU A 84 -6.96 -4.49 12.40
C GLU A 84 -8.36 -4.04 12.01
N LEU A 85 -8.94 -4.61 10.94
CA LEU A 85 -10.30 -4.30 10.52
C LEU A 85 -11.37 -4.72 11.52
N GLU A 86 -11.27 -5.94 12.03
CA GLU A 86 -12.24 -6.52 12.94
C GLU A 86 -12.00 -6.13 14.38
N PHE A 87 -10.78 -5.67 14.69
CA PHE A 87 -10.32 -5.32 16.04
C PHE A 87 -10.66 -6.42 17.06
N ASN A 88 -10.25 -7.65 16.74
CA ASN A 88 -10.57 -8.85 17.50
C ASN A 88 -9.57 -9.07 18.64
N PHE A 89 -9.54 -8.12 19.59
CA PHE A 89 -8.77 -8.24 20.82
C PHE A 89 -9.73 -8.47 21.98
N ASP A 90 -9.62 -9.63 22.62
CA ASP A 90 -10.59 -10.07 23.63
C ASP A 90 -10.28 -9.62 25.06
N SER A 91 -9.10 -9.05 25.29
CA SER A 91 -8.63 -8.65 26.60
C SER A 91 -7.82 -7.36 26.55
N ARG A 92 -7.53 -6.81 27.73
CA ARG A 92 -6.64 -5.65 27.87
C ARG A 92 -5.33 -5.89 27.13
N THR A 93 -5.11 -5.12 26.09
CA THR A 93 -4.01 -5.33 25.14
C THR A 93 -3.04 -4.17 25.21
N LYS A 94 -1.76 -4.51 25.17
CA LYS A 94 -0.66 -3.56 25.05
C LYS A 94 -0.37 -3.38 23.56
N PHE A 95 -0.59 -2.20 23.06
CA PHE A 95 -0.22 -1.79 21.71
C PHE A 95 1.15 -1.13 21.76
N VAL A 96 2.04 -1.57 20.91
CA VAL A 96 3.41 -1.01 20.80
C VAL A 96 3.56 -0.46 19.41
N ASP A 97 3.88 0.82 19.31
CA ASP A 97 4.25 1.43 18.04
C ASP A 97 5.61 0.88 17.61
N MET A 98 5.65 0.25 16.45
CA MET A 98 6.86 -0.40 15.94
C MET A 98 7.93 0.59 15.47
N GLU A 99 7.56 1.85 15.24
CA GLU A 99 8.47 2.91 14.79
C GLU A 99 9.00 3.73 15.95
N SER A 100 8.12 4.23 16.84
CA SER A 100 8.51 5.05 17.96
C SER A 100 8.87 4.25 19.22
N GLY A 101 8.37 3.02 19.33
CA GLY A 101 8.46 2.20 20.54
C GLY A 101 7.50 2.62 21.64
N ASP A 102 6.60 3.57 21.38
CA ASP A 102 5.60 4.03 22.34
C ASP A 102 4.59 2.93 22.66
N GLU A 103 4.19 2.87 23.93
CA GLU A 103 3.32 1.83 24.43
C GLU A 103 2.01 2.40 24.95
N ILE A 104 0.89 1.88 24.45
CA ILE A 104 -0.44 2.21 24.96
C ILE A 104 -1.10 0.92 25.43
N THR A 105 -1.42 0.87 26.72
CA THR A 105 -2.23 -0.23 27.26
C THR A 105 -3.65 0.27 27.45
N THR A 106 -4.59 -0.28 26.71
CA THR A 106 -5.99 0.12 26.78
C THR A 106 -6.91 -1.10 26.74
N ASP A 107 -8.15 -0.87 27.17
CA ASP A 107 -9.21 -1.83 26.97
C ASP A 107 -9.73 -1.68 25.54
N PRO A 108 -9.60 -2.72 24.70
CA PRO A 108 -9.99 -2.67 23.29
C PRO A 108 -11.44 -2.22 23.05
N TRP A 109 -12.34 -2.52 23.99
CA TRP A 109 -13.76 -2.19 23.89
C TRP A 109 -14.04 -0.69 23.73
N HIS A 110 -13.24 0.16 24.37
CA HIS A 110 -13.44 1.60 24.33
C HIS A 110 -13.06 2.23 22.99
N ILE A 111 -12.10 1.64 22.29
CA ILE A 111 -11.58 2.21 21.02
C ILE A 111 -12.02 1.45 19.78
N LYS A 112 -12.60 0.25 19.94
CA LYS A 112 -12.95 -0.65 18.83
C LYS A 112 -13.79 0.02 17.76
N ASN A 113 -14.86 0.68 18.15
CA ASN A 113 -15.79 1.28 17.18
C ASN A 113 -15.17 2.49 16.47
N ASP A 114 -14.44 3.33 17.19
CA ASP A 114 -13.80 4.50 16.63
C ASP A 114 -12.68 4.08 15.67
N TYR A 115 -11.87 3.09 16.06
CA TYR A 115 -10.83 2.55 15.22
C TYR A 115 -11.38 1.93 13.92
N LYS A 116 -12.42 1.09 14.01
CA LYS A 116 -13.09 0.52 12.83
C LYS A 116 -13.62 1.60 11.90
N ASN A 117 -14.24 2.63 12.44
CA ASN A 117 -14.75 3.74 11.66
C ASN A 117 -13.62 4.47 10.93
N ILE A 118 -12.50 4.73 11.60
CA ILE A 118 -11.33 5.38 11.00
C ILE A 118 -10.81 4.54 9.81
N ILE A 119 -10.62 3.24 9.99
CA ILE A 119 -10.13 2.35 8.91
C ILE A 119 -11.12 2.29 7.74
N LEU A 120 -12.42 2.19 8.02
CA LEU A 120 -13.45 2.19 6.97
C LEU A 120 -13.49 3.52 6.21
N GLU A 121 -13.38 4.65 6.89
CA GLU A 121 -13.33 5.98 6.24
C GLU A 121 -12.05 6.13 5.40
N LEU A 122 -10.91 5.63 5.88
CA LEU A 122 -9.66 5.62 5.14
C LEU A 122 -9.78 4.80 3.84
N GLN A 123 -10.36 3.61 3.91
CA GLN A 123 -10.60 2.79 2.72
C GLN A 123 -11.54 3.48 1.73
N LYS A 124 -12.64 4.08 2.21
CA LYS A 124 -13.57 4.85 1.37
C LYS A 124 -12.87 6.04 0.72
N PHE A 125 -12.03 6.75 1.48
CA PHE A 125 -11.22 7.85 0.97
C PHE A 125 -10.33 7.38 -0.19
N TYR A 126 -9.50 6.36 0.01
CA TYR A 126 -8.62 5.86 -1.05
C TYR A 126 -9.42 5.33 -2.25
N LYS A 127 -10.46 4.55 -2.02
CA LYS A 127 -11.32 4.02 -3.10
C LYS A 127 -11.92 5.13 -3.96
N SER A 128 -12.43 6.20 -3.33
CA SER A 128 -13.03 7.33 -4.04
C SER A 128 -11.99 8.17 -4.77
N GLN A 129 -10.89 8.51 -4.09
CA GLN A 129 -9.85 9.38 -4.63
C GLN A 129 -9.04 8.69 -5.73
N CYS A 130 -8.73 7.41 -5.57
CA CYS A 130 -8.07 6.63 -6.61
C CYS A 130 -8.94 6.53 -7.86
N ARG A 131 -10.24 6.22 -7.70
CA ARG A 131 -11.19 6.20 -8.83
C ARG A 131 -11.25 7.53 -9.56
N TYR A 132 -11.33 8.65 -8.83
CA TYR A 132 -11.38 10.00 -9.41
C TYR A 132 -10.12 10.33 -10.23
N ASN A 133 -8.96 9.82 -9.79
CA ASN A 133 -7.67 10.07 -10.44
C ASN A 133 -7.24 8.97 -11.43
N ASN A 134 -8.14 8.03 -11.81
CA ASN A 134 -7.84 6.89 -12.68
C ASN A 134 -6.68 6.03 -12.15
N ILE A 135 -6.67 5.76 -10.86
CA ILE A 135 -5.75 4.87 -10.17
C ILE A 135 -6.52 3.61 -9.79
N ASP A 136 -6.00 2.45 -10.08
CA ASP A 136 -6.58 1.18 -9.64
C ASP A 136 -6.25 0.97 -8.15
N TYR A 137 -7.27 0.93 -7.31
CA TYR A 137 -7.16 0.65 -5.88
C TYR A 137 -7.63 -0.76 -5.58
N VAL A 138 -6.74 -1.57 -5.00
CA VAL A 138 -6.97 -2.99 -4.73
C VAL A 138 -6.60 -3.27 -3.27
N PRO A 139 -7.57 -3.45 -2.36
CA PRO A 139 -7.29 -3.91 -1.01
C PRO A 139 -6.89 -5.40 -1.05
N LEU A 140 -5.84 -5.75 -0.33
CA LEU A 140 -5.36 -7.11 -0.14
C LEU A 140 -5.25 -7.39 1.35
N PHE A 141 -5.77 -8.53 1.79
CA PHE A 141 -5.68 -8.94 3.19
C PHE A 141 -4.53 -9.92 3.40
N THR A 142 -3.84 -9.78 4.53
CA THR A 142 -2.68 -10.62 4.88
C THR A 142 -3.03 -12.10 5.06
N ASP A 143 -4.28 -12.38 5.41
CA ASP A 143 -4.82 -13.74 5.62
C ASP A 143 -5.48 -14.34 4.36
N ASP A 144 -5.69 -13.55 3.31
CA ASP A 144 -6.20 -14.04 2.03
C ASP A 144 -5.06 -14.62 1.18
N SER A 145 -5.38 -15.60 0.33
CA SER A 145 -4.42 -16.04 -0.69
C SER A 145 -4.11 -14.91 -1.66
N LEU A 146 -2.83 -14.57 -1.77
CA LEU A 146 -2.35 -13.53 -2.68
C LEU A 146 -2.80 -13.78 -4.12
N ASP A 147 -2.79 -15.05 -4.55
CA ASP A 147 -3.23 -15.48 -5.87
C ASP A 147 -4.68 -15.07 -6.15
N LYS A 148 -5.55 -15.17 -5.15
CA LYS A 148 -6.97 -14.82 -5.30
C LYS A 148 -7.13 -13.33 -5.58
N GLY A 149 -6.54 -12.46 -4.76
CA GLY A 149 -6.63 -11.01 -4.93
C GLY A 149 -6.03 -10.52 -6.25
N LEU A 150 -4.87 -11.05 -6.63
CA LEU A 150 -4.23 -10.73 -7.90
C LEU A 150 -5.05 -11.25 -9.12
N ASN A 151 -5.55 -12.49 -9.06
CA ASN A 151 -6.36 -13.04 -10.13
C ASN A 151 -7.69 -12.30 -10.32
N GLU A 152 -8.35 -11.89 -9.25
CA GLU A 152 -9.56 -11.05 -9.34
C GLU A 152 -9.28 -9.73 -10.03
N TYR A 153 -8.15 -9.08 -9.69
CA TYR A 153 -7.73 -7.86 -10.34
C TYR A 153 -7.41 -8.05 -11.83
N PHE A 154 -6.60 -9.04 -12.19
CA PHE A 154 -6.21 -9.30 -13.57
C PHE A 154 -7.41 -9.71 -14.44
N ASN A 155 -8.30 -10.54 -13.93
CA ASN A 155 -9.53 -10.92 -14.62
C ASN A 155 -10.45 -9.72 -14.88
N LYS A 156 -10.55 -8.79 -13.92
CA LYS A 156 -11.28 -7.53 -14.12
C LYS A 156 -10.64 -6.69 -15.22
N ARG A 157 -9.32 -6.57 -15.22
CA ARG A 157 -8.59 -5.79 -16.21
C ARG A 157 -8.72 -6.36 -17.62
N GLN A 158 -8.68 -7.69 -17.80
CA GLN A 158 -8.90 -8.34 -19.08
C GLN A 158 -10.30 -8.09 -19.68
N ARG A 159 -11.31 -7.87 -18.84
CA ARG A 159 -12.69 -7.59 -19.29
C ARG A 159 -12.90 -6.13 -19.69
N LEU A 160 -12.01 -5.24 -19.32
CA LEU A 160 -12.10 -3.80 -19.55
C LEU A 160 -11.19 -3.32 -20.71
N GLY A 161 -10.28 -4.15 -21.19
CA GLY A 161 -9.38 -3.91 -22.31
C GLY A 161 -9.86 -4.62 -23.54
#